data_cb830a1e51bc86d006659c910bead868
#
_entry.id   cb830a1e51bc86d006659c910bead868
#
_cell.length_a   1.000
_cell.length_b   1.000
_cell.length_c   1.000
_cell.angle_alpha   90.00
_cell.angle_beta   90.00
_cell.angle_gamma   90.00
#
_symmetry.space_group_name_H-M   'P 1'
#
loop_
_entity.id
_entity.type
_entity.pdbx_description
1 polymer ?
#
loop_
_entity_poly.entity_id
_entity_poly.type
_entity_poly.pdbx_seq_one_letter_code
_entity_poly.pdbx_strand_id
1 'polypeptide(L)'
;MKLLEKEAENIGCKVIHNADLKKYNTFRIGGKAAMLIELASLEACEKLIPLAEKENISYYIFGKGSNLIVDDNGINGVIFHISSDEIKLLDETRVYCAAGVPLSKLCMFALENGLSGLEFAYGIPGSVGGAVYMNAGAYGGEVKDVIESAEAIDTNGNSKRYSVDELEMSYRKSVFSGGKNVIVSAVFKLVKGERSEIKAKMDELMQKRRSKQPLEYPSAGSTFKRPEGSYASLLIEQCGLKGYSVGDAQVSEKHSGFVVNKGNASFDDLMKLICDVKKVIYDKTGYRLECEPEIISDREEYRR
;
A
#
# COMPACT_ATOMS: atom_id res chain seq x y z
N MET A 1 -18.10 2.33 19.19
CA MET A 1 -18.42 2.79 17.83
C MET A 1 -19.28 4.06 17.78
N LYS A 2 -20.43 4.17 18.49
CA LYS A 2 -21.26 5.41 18.46
C LYS A 2 -20.54 6.68 18.93
N LEU A 3 -19.66 6.57 19.94
CA LEU A 3 -18.88 7.71 20.42
C LEU A 3 -17.85 8.15 19.38
N LEU A 4 -17.17 7.18 18.75
CA LEU A 4 -16.20 7.43 17.69
C LEU A 4 -16.85 8.09 16.47
N GLU A 5 -18.01 7.59 16.05
CA GLU A 5 -18.81 8.17 14.97
C GLU A 5 -19.17 9.62 15.25
N LYS A 6 -19.76 9.88 16.43
CA LYS A 6 -20.15 11.22 16.84
C LYS A 6 -18.95 12.19 16.84
N GLU A 7 -17.79 11.75 17.34
CA GLU A 7 -16.59 12.58 17.35
C GLU A 7 -16.06 12.82 15.94
N ALA A 8 -16.09 11.80 15.07
CA ALA A 8 -15.72 11.94 13.67
C ALA A 8 -16.59 12.96 12.93
N GLU A 9 -17.91 12.91 13.14
CA GLU A 9 -18.84 13.90 12.58
C GLU A 9 -18.62 15.31 13.14
N ASN A 10 -18.36 15.45 14.45
CA ASN A 10 -18.09 16.73 15.10
C ASN A 10 -16.86 17.45 14.50
N ILE A 11 -15.84 16.71 14.11
CA ILE A 11 -14.63 17.27 13.49
C ILE A 11 -14.71 17.29 11.94
N GLY A 12 -15.88 16.97 11.38
CA GLY A 12 -16.15 17.07 9.95
C GLY A 12 -15.61 15.93 9.10
N CYS A 13 -15.27 14.79 9.71
CA CYS A 13 -14.89 13.60 8.95
C CYS A 13 -16.10 13.00 8.24
N LYS A 14 -15.86 12.47 7.03
CA LYS A 14 -16.86 11.69 6.33
C LYS A 14 -16.92 10.28 6.91
N VAL A 15 -18.11 9.87 7.34
CA VAL A 15 -18.41 8.55 7.89
C VAL A 15 -19.27 7.77 6.90
N ILE A 16 -18.89 6.51 6.63
CA ILE A 16 -19.60 5.62 5.70
C ILE A 16 -19.91 4.31 6.42
N HIS A 17 -21.19 4.02 6.62
CA HIS A 17 -21.63 2.75 7.18
C HIS A 17 -21.69 1.65 6.11
N ASN A 18 -21.41 0.41 6.52
CA ASN A 18 -21.42 -0.75 5.63
C ASN A 18 -20.60 -0.50 4.35
N ALA A 19 -19.42 0.11 4.53
CA ALA A 19 -18.56 0.52 3.42
C ALA A 19 -18.09 -0.69 2.61
N ASP A 20 -18.36 -0.68 1.30
CA ASP A 20 -17.93 -1.72 0.36
C ASP A 20 -16.43 -1.63 0.12
N LEU A 21 -15.66 -2.54 0.74
CA LEU A 21 -14.19 -2.51 0.72
C LEU A 21 -13.59 -2.85 -0.64
N LYS A 22 -14.34 -3.43 -1.58
CA LYS A 22 -13.91 -3.61 -2.98
C LYS A 22 -13.54 -2.29 -3.65
N LYS A 23 -14.14 -1.17 -3.22
CA LYS A 23 -13.87 0.17 -3.72
C LYS A 23 -12.60 0.81 -3.15
N TYR A 24 -12.06 0.24 -2.07
CA TYR A 24 -10.93 0.78 -1.32
C TYR A 24 -9.66 -0.06 -1.43
N ASN A 25 -9.63 -1.03 -2.36
CA ASN A 25 -8.43 -1.77 -2.70
C ASN A 25 -8.33 -2.06 -4.20
N THR A 26 -7.10 -2.23 -4.68
CA THR A 26 -6.84 -2.43 -6.12
C THR A 26 -7.10 -3.86 -6.58
N PHE A 27 -7.21 -4.82 -5.67
CA PHE A 27 -7.56 -6.20 -5.99
C PHE A 27 -9.07 -6.36 -6.27
N ARG A 28 -9.88 -5.41 -5.77
CA ARG A 28 -11.35 -5.43 -5.87
C ARG A 28 -11.99 -6.69 -5.26
N ILE A 29 -11.39 -7.20 -4.19
CA ILE A 29 -11.89 -8.30 -3.37
C ILE A 29 -12.19 -7.75 -1.97
N GLY A 30 -13.20 -8.29 -1.29
CA GLY A 30 -13.53 -7.94 0.08
C GLY A 30 -15.00 -7.66 0.31
N GLY A 31 -15.44 -7.89 1.53
CA GLY A 31 -16.79 -7.60 2.01
C GLY A 31 -16.97 -6.16 2.44
N LYS A 32 -17.87 -5.95 3.41
CA LYS A 32 -18.17 -4.63 3.97
C LYS A 32 -17.45 -4.41 5.29
N ALA A 33 -16.99 -3.19 5.55
CA ALA A 33 -16.64 -2.77 6.91
C ALA A 33 -17.88 -2.23 7.63
N ALA A 34 -17.98 -2.45 8.94
CA ALA A 34 -19.07 -1.87 9.72
C ALA A 34 -19.10 -0.34 9.60
N MET A 35 -17.91 0.29 9.58
CA MET A 35 -17.74 1.72 9.40
C MET A 35 -16.42 2.02 8.68
N LEU A 36 -16.44 3.04 7.83
CA LEU A 36 -15.22 3.67 7.28
C LEU A 36 -15.26 5.16 7.60
N ILE A 37 -14.15 5.69 8.10
CA ILE A 37 -13.98 7.11 8.43
C ILE A 37 -12.81 7.65 7.59
N GLU A 38 -13.08 8.71 6.81
CA GLU A 38 -12.03 9.39 6.04
C GLU A 38 -11.26 10.36 6.93
N LEU A 39 -9.97 10.11 7.14
CA LEU A 39 -9.06 10.97 7.90
C LEU A 39 -8.34 11.92 6.93
N ALA A 40 -8.89 13.13 6.79
CA ALA A 40 -8.38 14.14 5.87
C ALA A 40 -7.39 15.14 6.53
N SER A 41 -7.24 15.11 7.85
CA SER A 41 -6.39 16.05 8.59
C SER A 41 -5.58 15.35 9.68
N LEU A 42 -4.52 16.03 10.13
CA LEU A 42 -3.73 15.62 11.30
C LEU A 42 -4.61 15.53 12.56
N GLU A 43 -5.45 16.55 12.79
CA GLU A 43 -6.36 16.61 13.93
C GLU A 43 -7.29 15.39 13.99
N ALA A 44 -7.80 14.94 12.84
CA ALA A 44 -8.64 13.75 12.78
C ALA A 44 -7.90 12.49 13.25
N CYS A 45 -6.65 12.33 12.86
CA CYS A 45 -5.81 11.23 13.32
C CYS A 45 -5.52 11.32 14.83
N GLU A 46 -5.13 12.51 15.33
CA GLU A 46 -4.81 12.77 16.74
C GLU A 46 -5.99 12.51 17.69
N LYS A 47 -7.20 12.74 17.24
CA LYS A 47 -8.41 12.55 18.05
C LYS A 47 -9.03 11.16 17.93
N LEU A 48 -9.14 10.64 16.70
CA LEU A 48 -9.94 9.43 16.47
C LEU A 48 -9.16 8.14 16.71
N ILE A 49 -7.85 8.11 16.50
CA ILE A 49 -7.03 6.91 16.76
C ILE A 49 -6.99 6.60 18.26
N PRO A 50 -6.64 7.54 19.17
CA PRO A 50 -6.67 7.29 20.60
C PRO A 50 -8.07 6.94 21.14
N LEU A 51 -9.11 7.56 20.56
CA LEU A 51 -10.49 7.26 20.94
C LEU A 51 -10.85 5.82 20.57
N ALA A 52 -10.46 5.33 19.40
CA ALA A 52 -10.68 3.95 18.99
C ALA A 52 -9.96 2.96 19.92
N GLU A 53 -8.70 3.24 20.28
CA GLU A 53 -7.93 2.43 21.22
C GLU A 53 -8.58 2.43 22.62
N LYS A 54 -8.97 3.58 23.13
CA LYS A 54 -9.62 3.74 24.45
C LYS A 54 -10.95 2.97 24.54
N GLU A 55 -11.72 2.98 23.47
CA GLU A 55 -13.00 2.30 23.36
C GLU A 55 -12.85 0.81 22.94
N ASN A 56 -11.61 0.30 22.83
CA ASN A 56 -11.30 -1.07 22.36
C ASN A 56 -11.98 -1.42 21.03
N ILE A 57 -12.03 -0.45 20.11
CA ILE A 57 -12.60 -0.64 18.77
C ILE A 57 -11.51 -1.23 17.86
N SER A 58 -11.80 -2.37 17.24
CA SER A 58 -10.91 -2.93 16.21
C SER A 58 -10.92 -2.02 14.97
N TYR A 59 -9.72 -1.71 14.45
CA TYR A 59 -9.60 -0.89 13.25
C TYR A 59 -8.39 -1.27 12.38
N TYR A 60 -8.47 -0.88 11.12
CA TYR A 60 -7.36 -0.96 10.15
C TYR A 60 -7.15 0.40 9.49
N ILE A 61 -5.90 0.68 9.11
CA ILE A 61 -5.53 1.90 8.41
C ILE A 61 -5.38 1.61 6.93
N PHE A 62 -6.16 2.29 6.10
CA PHE A 62 -6.08 2.16 4.64
C PHE A 62 -5.54 3.44 4.02
N GLY A 63 -4.59 3.29 3.09
CA GLY A 63 -4.31 4.28 2.05
C GLY A 63 -5.10 3.91 0.78
N LYS A 64 -4.42 3.77 -0.35
CA LYS A 64 -5.05 3.36 -1.63
C LYS A 64 -5.36 1.86 -1.74
N GLY A 65 -5.05 1.06 -0.73
CA GLY A 65 -5.32 -0.38 -0.73
C GLY A 65 -4.63 -1.17 -1.82
N SER A 66 -3.48 -0.70 -2.29
CA SER A 66 -2.77 -1.32 -3.41
C SER A 66 -1.88 -2.52 -3.03
N ASN A 67 -1.79 -2.80 -1.73
CA ASN A 67 -1.05 -3.92 -1.17
C ASN A 67 -1.89 -4.68 -0.13
N LEU A 68 -3.21 -4.76 -0.35
CA LEU A 68 -4.15 -5.39 0.58
C LEU A 68 -4.91 -6.54 -0.08
N ILE A 69 -5.16 -7.59 0.70
CA ILE A 69 -6.09 -8.68 0.43
C ILE A 69 -7.16 -8.63 1.51
N VAL A 70 -8.39 -8.33 1.14
CA VAL A 70 -9.49 -8.08 2.09
C VAL A 70 -10.48 -9.25 2.06
N ASP A 71 -10.86 -9.74 3.24
CA ASP A 71 -11.81 -10.85 3.39
C ASP A 71 -13.22 -10.47 2.91
N ASP A 72 -13.85 -11.37 2.14
CA ASP A 72 -15.22 -11.21 1.63
C ASP A 72 -16.27 -11.24 2.75
N ASN A 73 -15.98 -11.82 3.91
CA ASN A 73 -16.83 -11.75 5.09
C ASN A 73 -16.93 -10.33 5.67
N GLY A 74 -16.02 -9.44 5.22
CA GLY A 74 -15.94 -8.07 5.70
C GLY A 74 -15.21 -7.94 7.04
N ILE A 75 -15.29 -6.74 7.62
CA ILE A 75 -14.60 -6.36 8.86
C ILE A 75 -15.62 -5.83 9.86
N ASN A 76 -15.70 -6.46 11.01
CA ASN A 76 -16.56 -6.01 12.11
C ASN A 76 -15.86 -4.94 12.96
N GLY A 77 -15.34 -3.92 12.29
CA GLY A 77 -14.57 -2.84 12.90
C GLY A 77 -14.61 -1.59 12.05
N VAL A 78 -13.66 -0.71 12.28
CA VAL A 78 -13.52 0.57 11.60
C VAL A 78 -12.36 0.53 10.61
N ILE A 79 -12.57 1.05 9.41
CA ILE A 79 -11.50 1.38 8.49
C ILE A 79 -11.25 2.88 8.58
N PHE A 80 -10.06 3.26 9.01
CA PHE A 80 -9.56 4.62 8.88
C PHE A 80 -8.88 4.76 7.53
N HIS A 81 -9.51 5.52 6.64
CA HIS A 81 -9.00 5.79 5.30
C HIS A 81 -8.27 7.13 5.28
N ILE A 82 -6.94 7.10 5.12
CA ILE A 82 -6.13 8.33 5.03
C ILE A 82 -6.40 9.00 3.69
N SER A 83 -7.04 10.18 3.73
CA SER A 83 -7.48 10.94 2.56
C SER A 83 -6.90 12.36 2.48
N SER A 84 -5.97 12.72 3.38
CA SER A 84 -5.24 14.00 3.33
C SER A 84 -4.51 14.18 2.00
N ASP A 85 -4.53 15.38 1.40
CA ASP A 85 -4.10 15.59 0.02
C ASP A 85 -3.16 16.79 -0.20
N GLU A 86 -2.62 17.39 0.87
CA GLU A 86 -1.70 18.52 0.80
C GLU A 86 -0.35 18.13 0.22
N ILE A 87 0.12 18.90 -0.76
CA ILE A 87 1.50 18.86 -1.28
C ILE A 87 2.00 20.30 -1.37
N LYS A 88 3.23 20.56 -0.90
CA LYS A 88 3.85 21.88 -1.02
C LYS A 88 5.37 21.80 -1.05
N LEU A 89 6.00 22.78 -1.70
CA LEU A 89 7.43 23.00 -1.55
C LEU A 89 7.72 23.59 -0.16
N LEU A 90 8.74 23.06 0.51
CA LEU A 90 9.31 23.66 1.71
C LEU A 90 10.46 24.63 1.35
N ASP A 91 11.19 24.29 0.30
CA ASP A 91 12.22 25.11 -0.32
C ASP A 91 12.45 24.65 -1.78
N GLU A 92 13.61 24.95 -2.34
CA GLU A 92 13.93 24.67 -3.75
C GLU A 92 14.00 23.16 -4.09
N THR A 93 14.18 22.28 -3.09
CA THR A 93 14.44 20.84 -3.27
C THR A 93 13.64 19.93 -2.34
N ARG A 94 13.02 20.51 -1.31
CA ARG A 94 12.23 19.72 -0.33
C ARG A 94 10.74 19.84 -0.59
N VAL A 95 10.07 18.69 -0.65
CA VAL A 95 8.64 18.58 -0.87
C VAL A 95 7.99 17.95 0.36
N TYR A 96 7.09 18.68 1.01
CA TYR A 96 6.15 18.13 1.98
C TYR A 96 4.98 17.46 1.26
N CYS A 97 4.57 16.30 1.73
CA CYS A 97 3.46 15.57 1.16
C CYS A 97 2.67 14.84 2.23
N ALA A 98 1.36 15.07 2.29
CA ALA A 98 0.46 14.35 3.18
C ALA A 98 0.31 12.88 2.77
N ALA A 99 0.08 11.99 3.74
CA ALA A 99 0.13 10.54 3.56
C ALA A 99 -0.95 9.98 2.61
N GLY A 100 -2.11 10.65 2.49
CA GLY A 100 -3.20 10.24 1.62
C GLY A 100 -2.97 10.54 0.13
N VAL A 101 -2.02 11.42 -0.20
CA VAL A 101 -1.71 11.81 -1.58
C VAL A 101 -1.37 10.59 -2.43
N PRO A 102 -1.96 10.43 -3.63
CA PRO A 102 -1.51 9.44 -4.60
C PRO A 102 -0.03 9.64 -4.97
N LEU A 103 0.75 8.56 -4.98
CA LEU A 103 2.18 8.65 -5.30
C LEU A 103 2.43 9.25 -6.69
N SER A 104 1.56 8.96 -7.66
CA SER A 104 1.60 9.57 -8.99
C SER A 104 1.40 11.10 -8.97
N LYS A 105 0.55 11.62 -8.05
CA LYS A 105 0.33 13.07 -7.89
C LYS A 105 1.60 13.75 -7.33
N LEU A 106 2.29 13.11 -6.37
CA LEU A 106 3.58 13.58 -5.88
C LEU A 106 4.66 13.61 -6.99
N CYS A 107 4.74 12.54 -7.82
CA CYS A 107 5.67 12.49 -8.94
C CYS A 107 5.40 13.60 -9.99
N MET A 108 4.13 13.86 -10.29
CA MET A 108 3.75 14.95 -11.19
C MET A 108 4.08 16.32 -10.60
N PHE A 109 3.83 16.52 -9.31
CA PHE A 109 4.22 17.75 -8.62
C PHE A 109 5.74 17.98 -8.67
N ALA A 110 6.54 16.93 -8.46
CA ALA A 110 8.00 17.01 -8.59
C ALA A 110 8.43 17.40 -10.02
N LEU A 111 7.86 16.75 -11.05
CA LEU A 111 8.09 17.09 -12.46
C LEU A 111 7.77 18.55 -12.76
N GLU A 112 6.62 19.06 -12.31
CA GLU A 112 6.18 20.45 -12.54
C GLU A 112 7.11 21.47 -11.90
N ASN A 113 7.83 21.09 -10.84
CA ASN A 113 8.81 21.92 -10.15
C ASN A 113 10.27 21.65 -10.58
N GLY A 114 10.50 20.82 -11.61
CA GLY A 114 11.84 20.48 -12.09
C GLY A 114 12.67 19.73 -11.05
N LEU A 115 12.03 18.82 -10.31
CA LEU A 115 12.65 18.02 -9.25
C LEU A 115 12.72 16.56 -9.66
N SER A 116 13.92 16.01 -9.76
CA SER A 116 14.26 14.63 -10.09
C SER A 116 14.46 13.78 -8.83
N GLY A 117 14.20 12.48 -8.93
CA GLY A 117 14.40 11.46 -7.90
C GLY A 117 13.18 10.59 -7.66
N LEU A 118 11.99 10.97 -8.14
CA LEU A 118 10.74 10.23 -7.96
C LEU A 118 10.26 9.49 -9.23
N GLU A 119 11.04 9.46 -10.30
CA GLU A 119 10.64 8.87 -11.59
C GLU A 119 10.29 7.40 -11.47
N PHE A 120 11.00 6.65 -10.60
CA PHE A 120 10.75 5.24 -10.33
C PHE A 120 9.35 4.99 -9.74
N ALA A 121 8.81 5.97 -9.02
CA ALA A 121 7.59 5.86 -8.25
C ALA A 121 6.32 6.16 -9.07
N TYR A 122 6.44 6.83 -10.23
CA TYR A 122 5.31 7.32 -11.01
C TYR A 122 4.29 6.26 -11.37
N GLY A 123 4.75 5.06 -11.69
CA GLY A 123 3.88 3.94 -12.02
C GLY A 123 3.41 3.10 -10.83
N ILE A 124 3.88 3.34 -9.61
CA ILE A 124 3.48 2.56 -8.43
C ILE A 124 2.09 3.02 -7.97
N PRO A 125 1.08 2.13 -7.95
CA PRO A 125 -0.21 2.47 -7.37
C PRO A 125 -0.07 2.55 -5.85
N GLY A 126 -0.67 3.55 -5.23
CA GLY A 126 -0.62 3.70 -3.78
C GLY A 126 -0.65 5.16 -3.34
N SER A 127 -0.70 5.37 -2.04
CA SER A 127 -0.53 6.67 -1.38
C SER A 127 0.88 6.84 -0.85
N VAL A 128 1.25 8.08 -0.57
CA VAL A 128 2.55 8.41 0.05
C VAL A 128 2.75 7.67 1.37
N GLY A 129 1.75 7.65 2.26
CA GLY A 129 1.85 6.91 3.54
C GLY A 129 2.10 5.41 3.33
N GLY A 130 1.37 4.78 2.39
CA GLY A 130 1.59 3.37 2.04
C GLY A 130 2.97 3.13 1.41
N ALA A 131 3.48 4.08 0.61
CA ALA A 131 4.81 3.99 0.03
C ALA A 131 5.92 4.10 1.07
N VAL A 132 5.76 4.98 2.07
CA VAL A 132 6.68 5.09 3.22
C VAL A 132 6.62 3.84 4.09
N TYR A 133 5.41 3.35 4.40
CA TYR A 133 5.21 2.13 5.20
C TYR A 133 5.97 0.93 4.62
N MET A 134 5.89 0.74 3.31
CA MET A 134 6.47 -0.40 2.58
C MET A 134 7.88 -0.14 2.07
N ASN A 135 8.48 1.04 2.27
CA ASN A 135 9.65 1.45 1.49
C ASN A 135 9.47 1.08 0.02
N ALA A 136 8.39 1.59 -0.59
CA ALA A 136 7.99 1.20 -1.94
C ALA A 136 9.09 1.48 -2.94
N GLY A 137 9.34 0.53 -3.84
CA GLY A 137 10.41 0.67 -4.83
C GLY A 137 10.11 -0.09 -6.13
N ALA A 138 10.67 0.43 -7.22
CA ALA A 138 10.61 -0.16 -8.55
C ALA A 138 11.81 0.30 -9.38
N TYR A 139 12.26 -0.55 -10.32
CA TYR A 139 13.30 -0.19 -11.30
C TYR A 139 14.61 0.33 -10.71
N GLY A 140 14.98 -0.14 -9.52
CA GLY A 140 16.23 0.21 -8.85
C GLY A 140 16.16 1.42 -7.93
N GLY A 141 15.03 2.16 -7.89
CA GLY A 141 14.79 3.22 -6.91
C GLY A 141 13.81 2.78 -5.83
N GLU A 142 13.91 3.34 -4.65
CA GLU A 142 12.99 3.11 -3.52
C GLU A 142 12.81 4.38 -2.68
N VAL A 143 11.77 4.43 -1.85
CA VAL A 143 11.41 5.61 -1.06
C VAL A 143 12.57 6.07 -0.19
N LYS A 144 13.34 5.16 0.40
CA LYS A 144 14.50 5.49 1.25
C LYS A 144 15.56 6.35 0.56
N ASP A 145 15.64 6.28 -0.78
CA ASP A 145 16.65 7.01 -1.53
C ASP A 145 16.37 8.52 -1.62
N VAL A 146 15.12 8.92 -1.35
CA VAL A 146 14.63 10.30 -1.53
C VAL A 146 13.87 10.86 -0.33
N ILE A 147 13.54 10.06 0.66
CA ILE A 147 12.86 10.55 1.87
C ILE A 147 13.85 11.22 2.82
N GLU A 148 13.45 12.36 3.40
CA GLU A 148 14.19 13.05 4.47
C GLU A 148 13.63 12.73 5.84
N SER A 149 12.31 12.69 5.96
CA SER A 149 11.62 12.35 7.22
C SER A 149 10.18 11.93 6.95
N ALA A 150 9.58 11.25 7.93
CA ALA A 150 8.14 11.03 7.98
C ALA A 150 7.60 11.43 9.35
N GLU A 151 6.34 11.85 9.39
CA GLU A 151 5.61 12.11 10.62
C GLU A 151 4.53 11.05 10.81
N ALA A 152 4.43 10.53 12.03
CA ALA A 152 3.42 9.53 12.37
C ALA A 152 2.84 9.80 13.75
N ILE A 153 1.60 9.34 13.95
CA ILE A 153 0.86 9.42 15.20
C ILE A 153 0.84 8.04 15.86
N ASP A 154 1.11 7.99 17.15
CA ASP A 154 0.99 6.80 17.96
C ASP A 154 -0.48 6.55 18.41
N THR A 155 -0.71 5.44 19.09
CA THR A 155 -2.02 5.06 19.62
C THR A 155 -2.55 6.00 20.72
N ASN A 156 -1.71 6.87 21.27
CA ASN A 156 -2.09 7.90 22.26
C ASN A 156 -2.37 9.27 21.62
N GLY A 157 -2.20 9.38 20.30
CA GLY A 157 -2.39 10.63 19.56
C GLY A 157 -1.15 11.53 19.54
N ASN A 158 0.00 11.06 20.04
CA ASN A 158 1.22 11.87 20.00
C ASN A 158 1.84 11.79 18.60
N SER A 159 2.11 12.96 18.03
CA SER A 159 2.86 13.07 16.79
C SER A 159 4.37 12.96 17.05
N LYS A 160 5.06 12.18 16.20
CA LYS A 160 6.52 12.11 16.17
C LYS A 160 7.01 12.21 14.72
N ARG A 161 8.03 13.03 14.53
CA ARG A 161 8.83 13.06 13.30
C ARG A 161 9.98 12.05 13.41
N TYR A 162 10.12 11.22 12.40
CA TYR A 162 11.18 10.23 12.24
C TYR A 162 12.15 10.72 11.18
N SER A 163 13.43 10.80 11.50
CA SER A 163 14.52 11.02 10.52
C SER A 163 14.72 9.79 9.63
N VAL A 164 15.48 9.93 8.56
CA VAL A 164 15.77 8.81 7.64
C VAL A 164 16.36 7.59 8.36
N ASP A 165 17.24 7.80 9.33
CA ASP A 165 17.85 6.71 10.12
C ASP A 165 16.84 6.02 11.03
N GLU A 166 15.96 6.79 11.68
CA GLU A 166 14.90 6.27 12.55
C GLU A 166 13.80 5.52 11.78
N LEU A 167 13.67 5.73 10.46
CA LEU A 167 12.74 5.01 9.60
C LEU A 167 13.13 3.54 9.38
N GLU A 168 14.40 3.16 9.64
CA GLU A 168 14.93 1.78 9.53
C GLU A 168 14.49 1.06 8.24
N MET A 169 14.53 1.80 7.11
CA MET A 169 14.00 1.32 5.84
C MET A 169 14.86 0.22 5.22
N SER A 170 14.21 -0.88 4.89
CA SER A 170 14.81 -2.00 4.15
C SER A 170 13.83 -2.54 3.10
N TYR A 171 14.17 -3.65 2.44
CA TYR A 171 13.29 -4.23 1.41
C TYR A 171 11.89 -4.52 1.95
N ARG A 172 10.89 -3.81 1.46
CA ARG A 172 9.47 -3.92 1.86
C ARG A 172 9.23 -3.76 3.37
N LYS A 173 10.01 -2.91 4.02
CA LYS A 173 9.93 -2.70 5.46
C LYS A 173 10.33 -1.28 5.86
N SER A 174 9.66 -0.77 6.89
CA SER A 174 10.03 0.43 7.66
C SER A 174 9.79 0.19 9.15
N VAL A 175 10.16 1.12 10.00
CA VAL A 175 9.86 1.10 11.44
C VAL A 175 8.35 0.96 11.75
N PHE A 176 7.49 1.34 10.80
CA PHE A 176 6.04 1.27 10.93
C PHE A 176 5.46 -0.12 10.64
N SER A 177 6.25 -1.03 10.04
CA SER A 177 5.76 -2.36 9.61
C SER A 177 5.30 -3.21 10.79
N GLY A 178 4.04 -3.63 10.76
CA GLY A 178 3.40 -4.43 11.82
C GLY A 178 3.07 -3.65 13.09
N GLY A 179 3.30 -2.33 13.10
CA GLY A 179 2.95 -1.44 14.20
C GLY A 179 1.60 -0.74 13.99
N LYS A 180 1.18 0.00 15.02
CA LYS A 180 -0.07 0.78 15.02
C LYS A 180 0.14 2.26 14.75
N ASN A 181 1.38 2.71 14.54
CA ASN A 181 1.66 4.11 14.24
C ASN A 181 1.14 4.46 12.85
N VAL A 182 0.41 5.57 12.74
CA VAL A 182 -0.24 6.03 11.51
C VAL A 182 0.58 7.13 10.89
N ILE A 183 1.13 6.88 9.71
CA ILE A 183 1.88 7.88 8.94
C ILE A 183 0.90 8.96 8.46
N VAL A 184 1.20 10.23 8.75
CA VAL A 184 0.36 11.38 8.39
C VAL A 184 0.99 12.27 7.34
N SER A 185 2.32 12.32 7.26
CA SER A 185 3.04 13.06 6.22
C SER A 185 4.45 12.55 6.01
N ALA A 186 5.08 12.98 4.91
CA ALA A 186 6.50 12.77 4.64
C ALA A 186 7.11 14.00 3.99
N VAL A 187 8.42 14.18 4.19
CA VAL A 187 9.24 15.17 3.48
C VAL A 187 10.21 14.41 2.58
N PHE A 188 10.22 14.79 1.32
CA PHE A 188 11.13 14.25 0.31
C PHE A 188 12.18 15.28 -0.03
N LYS A 189 13.44 14.86 -0.11
CA LYS A 189 14.57 15.68 -0.56
C LYS A 189 14.98 15.23 -1.95
N LEU A 190 14.71 16.08 -2.93
CA LEU A 190 14.91 15.81 -4.35
C LEU A 190 16.06 16.64 -4.88
N VAL A 191 16.42 16.43 -6.14
CA VAL A 191 17.47 17.21 -6.81
C VAL A 191 16.89 17.99 -8.00
N LYS A 192 17.43 19.17 -8.31
CA LYS A 192 17.04 19.91 -9.51
C LYS A 192 17.40 19.12 -10.77
N GLY A 193 16.50 19.11 -11.74
CA GLY A 193 16.68 18.43 -13.02
C GLY A 193 15.86 19.07 -14.13
N GLU A 194 16.20 18.72 -15.36
CA GLU A 194 15.47 19.20 -16.52
C GLU A 194 14.13 18.45 -16.67
N ARG A 195 13.02 19.21 -16.77
CA ARG A 195 11.65 18.64 -16.85
C ARG A 195 11.51 17.64 -18.01
N SER A 196 12.14 17.90 -19.14
CA SER A 196 12.11 17.01 -20.31
C SER A 196 12.76 15.67 -20.02
N GLU A 197 13.88 15.64 -19.28
CA GLU A 197 14.57 14.41 -18.89
C GLU A 197 13.79 13.62 -17.84
N ILE A 198 13.27 14.30 -16.80
CA ILE A 198 12.42 13.72 -15.78
C ILE A 198 11.19 13.06 -16.44
N LYS A 199 10.50 13.79 -17.34
CA LYS A 199 9.33 13.29 -18.06
C LYS A 199 9.67 12.09 -18.93
N ALA A 200 10.75 12.15 -19.68
CA ALA A 200 11.22 11.06 -20.53
C ALA A 200 11.49 9.79 -19.70
N LYS A 201 12.11 9.96 -18.50
CA LYS A 201 12.37 8.83 -17.60
C LYS A 201 11.09 8.25 -17.01
N MET A 202 10.16 9.08 -16.58
CA MET A 202 8.83 8.63 -16.10
C MET A 202 8.10 7.85 -17.19
N ASP A 203 8.08 8.33 -18.42
CA ASP A 203 7.42 7.67 -19.56
C ASP A 203 8.09 6.33 -19.90
N GLU A 204 9.43 6.29 -19.93
CA GLU A 204 10.20 5.05 -20.13
C GLU A 204 9.82 3.99 -19.09
N LEU A 205 9.81 4.34 -17.81
CA LEU A 205 9.50 3.41 -16.73
C LEU A 205 8.04 2.97 -16.75
N MET A 206 7.12 3.87 -17.09
CA MET A 206 5.71 3.53 -17.25
C MET A 206 5.50 2.59 -18.45
N GLN A 207 6.20 2.80 -19.56
CA GLN A 207 6.12 1.90 -20.72
C GLN A 207 6.66 0.50 -20.38
N LYS A 208 7.80 0.42 -19.66
CA LYS A 208 8.33 -0.86 -19.15
C LYS A 208 7.33 -1.57 -18.24
N ARG A 209 6.60 -0.80 -17.41
CA ARG A 209 5.59 -1.35 -16.53
C ARG A 209 4.40 -1.91 -17.32
N ARG A 210 3.86 -1.13 -18.26
CA ARG A 210 2.73 -1.55 -19.12
C ARG A 210 3.05 -2.78 -19.94
N SER A 211 4.27 -2.89 -20.46
CA SER A 211 4.67 -4.04 -21.27
C SER A 211 4.85 -5.32 -20.47
N LYS A 212 5.26 -5.22 -19.17
CA LYS A 212 5.65 -6.39 -18.35
C LYS A 212 4.62 -6.79 -17.31
N GLN A 213 3.75 -5.89 -16.84
CA GLN A 213 2.83 -6.16 -15.74
C GLN A 213 1.37 -6.21 -16.22
N PRO A 214 0.52 -7.03 -15.58
CA PRO A 214 -0.89 -7.24 -15.99
C PRO A 214 -1.79 -6.10 -15.47
N LEU A 215 -1.54 -4.86 -15.89
CA LEU A 215 -2.24 -3.67 -15.39
C LEU A 215 -3.72 -3.61 -15.82
N GLU A 216 -4.11 -4.45 -16.76
CA GLU A 216 -5.48 -4.62 -17.25
C GLU A 216 -6.40 -5.36 -16.27
N TYR A 217 -5.82 -6.07 -15.28
CA TYR A 217 -6.57 -6.81 -14.27
C TYR A 217 -6.35 -6.23 -12.85
N PRO A 218 -7.39 -6.30 -11.99
CA PRO A 218 -7.23 -5.99 -10.58
C PRO A 218 -6.20 -6.91 -9.91
N SER A 219 -5.33 -6.33 -9.09
CA SER A 219 -4.31 -7.05 -8.31
C SER A 219 -3.78 -6.19 -7.17
N ALA A 220 -3.03 -6.79 -6.25
CA ALA A 220 -2.27 -6.09 -5.20
C ALA A 220 -0.77 -5.97 -5.53
N GLY A 221 -0.40 -5.88 -6.81
CA GLY A 221 1.00 -5.87 -7.23
C GLY A 221 1.63 -7.28 -7.20
N SER A 222 2.93 -7.34 -6.87
CA SER A 222 3.61 -8.62 -6.66
C SER A 222 3.03 -9.35 -5.45
N THR A 223 2.66 -10.61 -5.63
CA THR A 223 1.99 -11.39 -4.58
C THR A 223 2.98 -11.96 -3.57
N PHE A 224 4.23 -12.14 -3.98
CA PHE A 224 5.26 -12.72 -3.11
C PHE A 224 6.48 -11.83 -3.05
N LYS A 225 7.06 -11.71 -1.85
CA LYS A 225 8.35 -11.07 -1.63
C LYS A 225 9.45 -11.83 -2.38
N ARG A 226 10.52 -11.12 -2.70
CA ARG A 226 11.72 -11.75 -3.29
C ARG A 226 12.38 -12.66 -2.25
N PRO A 227 12.51 -13.97 -2.51
CA PRO A 227 13.30 -14.85 -1.65
C PRO A 227 14.79 -14.56 -1.80
N GLU A 228 15.57 -14.87 -0.78
CA GLU A 228 17.02 -14.74 -0.84
C GLU A 228 17.60 -15.62 -1.96
N GLY A 229 18.50 -15.04 -2.75
CA GLY A 229 19.18 -15.73 -3.86
C GLY A 229 18.34 -16.00 -5.10
N SER A 230 17.05 -15.60 -5.15
CA SER A 230 16.20 -15.83 -6.33
C SER A 230 15.11 -14.75 -6.48
N TYR A 231 14.23 -14.95 -7.46
CA TYR A 231 13.05 -14.13 -7.70
C TYR A 231 11.79 -15.01 -7.64
N ALA A 232 10.77 -14.60 -6.90
CA ALA A 232 9.51 -15.33 -6.81
C ALA A 232 8.89 -15.59 -8.19
N SER A 233 8.90 -14.58 -9.08
CA SER A 233 8.39 -14.72 -10.45
C SER A 233 9.13 -15.77 -11.26
N LEU A 234 10.47 -15.85 -11.14
CA LEU A 234 11.28 -16.85 -11.83
C LEU A 234 10.95 -18.27 -11.35
N LEU A 235 10.88 -18.48 -10.04
CA LEU A 235 10.52 -19.78 -9.46
C LEU A 235 9.12 -20.23 -9.89
N ILE A 236 8.14 -19.33 -9.86
CA ILE A 236 6.76 -19.62 -10.27
C ILE A 236 6.70 -20.01 -11.75
N GLU A 237 7.46 -19.32 -12.61
CA GLU A 237 7.53 -19.63 -14.04
C GLU A 237 8.24 -20.97 -14.32
N GLN A 238 9.37 -21.23 -13.67
CA GLN A 238 10.11 -22.50 -13.78
C GLN A 238 9.31 -23.70 -13.28
N CYS A 239 8.42 -23.50 -12.31
CA CYS A 239 7.50 -24.54 -11.83
C CYS A 239 6.26 -24.74 -12.71
N GLY A 240 6.11 -23.97 -13.80
CA GLY A 240 4.99 -24.11 -14.73
C GLY A 240 3.65 -23.57 -14.21
N LEU A 241 3.68 -22.59 -13.28
CA LEU A 241 2.47 -22.09 -12.63
C LEU A 241 1.86 -20.85 -13.29
N LYS A 242 2.41 -20.34 -14.40
CA LYS A 242 1.72 -19.29 -15.20
C LYS A 242 0.34 -19.78 -15.63
N GLY A 243 -0.68 -18.94 -15.44
CA GLY A 243 -2.08 -19.27 -15.78
C GLY A 243 -2.76 -20.21 -14.79
N TYR A 244 -2.07 -20.72 -13.75
CA TYR A 244 -2.71 -21.53 -12.70
C TYR A 244 -3.80 -20.70 -12.01
N SER A 245 -5.00 -21.31 -11.88
CA SER A 245 -6.19 -20.61 -11.38
C SER A 245 -6.90 -21.41 -10.30
N VAL A 246 -7.52 -20.67 -9.38
CA VAL A 246 -8.51 -21.17 -8.41
C VAL A 246 -9.68 -20.20 -8.50
N GLY A 247 -10.85 -20.65 -8.92
CA GLY A 247 -11.94 -19.74 -9.28
C GLY A 247 -11.46 -18.70 -10.30
N ASP A 248 -11.78 -17.43 -10.05
CA ASP A 248 -11.34 -16.30 -10.86
C ASP A 248 -10.00 -15.68 -10.41
N ALA A 249 -9.35 -16.21 -9.39
CA ALA A 249 -7.97 -15.86 -9.03
C ALA A 249 -6.99 -16.61 -9.94
N GLN A 250 -6.03 -15.91 -10.57
CA GLN A 250 -5.09 -16.50 -11.51
C GLN A 250 -3.68 -15.97 -11.34
N VAL A 251 -2.68 -16.85 -11.39
CA VAL A 251 -1.28 -16.44 -11.63
C VAL A 251 -1.19 -15.85 -13.03
N SER A 252 -0.79 -14.59 -13.14
CA SER A 252 -0.79 -13.88 -14.41
C SER A 252 0.12 -14.58 -15.44
N GLU A 253 -0.40 -14.75 -16.65
CA GLU A 253 0.38 -15.23 -17.80
C GLU A 253 1.44 -14.23 -18.25
N LYS A 254 1.19 -12.92 -18.03
CA LYS A 254 2.09 -11.84 -18.42
C LYS A 254 3.27 -11.69 -17.45
N HIS A 255 3.01 -11.83 -16.14
CA HIS A 255 4.02 -11.71 -15.09
C HIS A 255 3.72 -12.66 -13.93
N SER A 256 4.43 -13.76 -13.84
CA SER A 256 4.22 -14.86 -12.89
C SER A 256 4.28 -14.47 -11.41
N GLY A 257 4.89 -13.33 -11.07
CA GLY A 257 4.90 -12.79 -9.70
C GLY A 257 3.59 -12.11 -9.28
N PHE A 258 2.62 -11.95 -10.21
CA PHE A 258 1.32 -11.33 -9.95
C PHE A 258 0.23 -12.40 -9.91
N VAL A 259 -0.64 -12.32 -8.91
CA VAL A 259 -1.96 -12.94 -8.95
C VAL A 259 -2.97 -11.85 -9.32
N VAL A 260 -3.86 -12.15 -10.24
CA VAL A 260 -4.87 -11.23 -10.76
C VAL A 260 -6.26 -11.75 -10.52
N ASN A 261 -7.23 -10.84 -10.39
CA ASN A 261 -8.64 -11.15 -10.38
C ASN A 261 -9.19 -11.05 -11.82
N LYS A 262 -9.56 -12.18 -12.40
CA LYS A 262 -10.07 -12.27 -13.77
C LYS A 262 -11.54 -11.87 -13.90
N GLY A 263 -12.24 -11.71 -12.77
CA GLY A 263 -13.65 -11.36 -12.75
C GLY A 263 -14.18 -11.19 -11.33
N ASN A 264 -14.58 -12.28 -10.71
CA ASN A 264 -15.20 -12.31 -9.39
C ASN A 264 -14.45 -13.24 -8.42
N ALA A 265 -13.11 -13.17 -8.43
CA ALA A 265 -12.31 -13.94 -7.48
C ALA A 265 -12.73 -13.65 -6.04
N SER A 266 -12.90 -14.68 -5.23
CA SER A 266 -13.14 -14.56 -3.81
C SER A 266 -11.85 -14.49 -3.02
N PHE A 267 -11.94 -14.05 -1.76
CA PHE A 267 -10.83 -14.13 -0.81
C PHE A 267 -10.32 -15.57 -0.67
N ASP A 268 -11.24 -16.55 -0.56
CA ASP A 268 -10.89 -17.96 -0.38
C ASP A 268 -10.21 -18.54 -1.64
N ASP A 269 -10.64 -18.16 -2.86
CA ASP A 269 -9.95 -18.54 -4.09
C ASP A 269 -8.50 -18.05 -4.08
N LEU A 270 -8.33 -16.78 -3.71
CA LEU A 270 -7.01 -16.16 -3.67
C LEU A 270 -6.10 -16.81 -2.61
N MET A 271 -6.61 -17.02 -1.40
CA MET A 271 -5.83 -17.65 -0.32
C MET A 271 -5.45 -19.08 -0.66
N LYS A 272 -6.38 -19.83 -1.26
CA LYS A 272 -6.09 -21.18 -1.76
C LYS A 272 -5.03 -21.17 -2.84
N LEU A 273 -5.15 -20.29 -3.83
CA LEU A 273 -4.14 -20.16 -4.89
C LEU A 273 -2.76 -19.82 -4.33
N ILE A 274 -2.67 -18.87 -3.38
CA ILE A 274 -1.42 -18.50 -2.71
C ILE A 274 -0.82 -19.71 -1.97
N CYS A 275 -1.62 -20.48 -1.25
CA CYS A 275 -1.18 -21.69 -0.55
C CYS A 275 -0.67 -22.76 -1.54
N ASP A 276 -1.41 -23.00 -2.62
CA ASP A 276 -1.02 -23.98 -3.64
C ASP A 276 0.31 -23.60 -4.30
N VAL A 277 0.47 -22.32 -4.69
CA VAL A 277 1.74 -21.81 -5.26
C VAL A 277 2.90 -21.98 -4.27
N LYS A 278 2.72 -21.57 -3.01
CA LYS A 278 3.75 -21.73 -1.96
C LYS A 278 4.17 -23.19 -1.79
N LYS A 279 3.20 -24.10 -1.76
CA LYS A 279 3.43 -25.53 -1.62
C LYS A 279 4.22 -26.09 -2.81
N VAL A 280 3.78 -25.84 -4.05
CA VAL A 280 4.45 -26.37 -5.26
C VAL A 280 5.88 -25.83 -5.36
N ILE A 281 6.10 -24.54 -5.06
CA ILE A 281 7.45 -23.95 -5.08
C ILE A 281 8.33 -24.62 -4.04
N TYR A 282 7.84 -24.79 -2.82
CA TYR A 282 8.61 -25.46 -1.77
C TYR A 282 8.95 -26.90 -2.12
N ASP A 283 7.97 -27.68 -2.57
CA ASP A 283 8.16 -29.09 -2.93
C ASP A 283 9.17 -29.29 -4.07
N LYS A 284 9.19 -28.37 -5.07
CA LYS A 284 10.07 -28.50 -6.24
C LYS A 284 11.45 -27.85 -6.07
N THR A 285 11.56 -26.81 -5.25
CA THR A 285 12.77 -25.97 -5.23
C THR A 285 13.39 -25.76 -3.85
N GLY A 286 12.67 -26.11 -2.77
CA GLY A 286 13.05 -25.83 -1.39
C GLY A 286 12.86 -24.38 -0.95
N TYR A 287 12.51 -23.45 -1.84
CA TYR A 287 12.28 -22.04 -1.49
C TYR A 287 10.97 -21.83 -0.76
N ARG A 288 10.97 -21.04 0.31
CA ARG A 288 9.78 -20.60 1.02
C ARG A 288 9.38 -19.21 0.54
N LEU A 289 8.21 -19.09 -0.09
CA LEU A 289 7.66 -17.81 -0.50
C LEU A 289 6.85 -17.16 0.63
N GLU A 290 7.05 -15.85 0.83
CA GLU A 290 6.25 -15.03 1.72
C GLU A 290 5.29 -14.16 0.92
N CYS A 291 4.04 -14.03 1.38
CA CYS A 291 3.07 -13.12 0.81
C CYS A 291 3.52 -11.67 1.04
N GLU A 292 3.49 -10.83 0.01
CA GLU A 292 3.83 -9.41 0.13
C GLU A 292 2.62 -8.57 0.55
N PRO A 293 1.41 -8.74 -0.03
CA PRO A 293 0.20 -8.05 0.42
C PRO A 293 -0.17 -8.38 1.87
N GLU A 294 -0.71 -7.38 2.56
CA GLU A 294 -1.28 -7.57 3.90
C GLU A 294 -2.69 -8.13 3.81
N ILE A 295 -2.94 -9.15 4.63
CA ILE A 295 -4.25 -9.80 4.72
C ILE A 295 -5.07 -9.07 5.79
N ILE A 296 -6.26 -8.62 5.40
CA ILE A 296 -7.22 -7.92 6.26
C ILE A 296 -8.42 -8.83 6.45
N SER A 297 -8.50 -9.45 7.63
CA SER A 297 -9.55 -10.42 7.97
C SER A 297 -9.78 -10.49 9.47
N ASP A 298 -11.01 -10.73 9.89
CA ASP A 298 -11.37 -11.01 11.28
C ASP A 298 -11.31 -12.51 11.63
N ARG A 299 -10.98 -13.38 10.66
CA ARG A 299 -10.79 -14.83 10.90
C ARG A 299 -9.54 -15.07 11.75
N GLU A 300 -9.64 -15.97 12.74
CA GLU A 300 -8.54 -16.22 13.70
C GLU A 300 -7.23 -16.65 13.02
N GLU A 301 -7.31 -17.45 11.96
CA GLU A 301 -6.15 -17.93 11.20
C GLU A 301 -5.37 -16.82 10.48
N TYR A 302 -5.93 -15.63 10.30
CA TYR A 302 -5.32 -14.48 9.64
C TYR A 302 -5.08 -13.28 10.56
N ARG A 303 -5.53 -13.35 11.84
CA ARG A 303 -5.25 -12.29 12.84
C ARG A 303 -3.76 -12.26 13.14
N ARG A 304 -3.18 -11.07 13.09
CA ARG A 304 -1.79 -10.78 13.50
C ARG A 304 -1.72 -10.23 14.91
#